data_a3d1dd7073b8a5b20a60f9c88a95c0ba
#
_entry.id   a3d1dd7073b8a5b20a60f9c88a95c0ba
#
_cell.length_a   1.000
_cell.length_b   1.000
_cell.length_c   1.000
_cell.angle_alpha   90.00
_cell.angle_beta   90.00
_cell.angle_gamma   90.00
#
_symmetry.space_group_name_H-M   'P 1'
#
loop_
_entity.id
_entity.type
_entity.pdbx_description
1 polymer ?
#
loop_
_entity_poly.entity_id
_entity_poly.type
_entity_poly.pdbx_seq_one_letter_code
_entity_poly.pdbx_strand_id
1 'polypeptide(L)'
;AVIREYSANALDAHAEIGEQKTPIGITLPTKLNLNFEVRDFGRGLTEREIGEIYAMYGESTKRGTNEQIGQLGLGSKSGFAYGDNFVITSWVKGKKTVYNAFLDPSKVGRIAKMEQSDSDEPQGVKITIPVKSEDTDAFREKAFGLFERFMVTPKIKGVSKTELESQFDPKKVIVESDDKSWQILSSSNNYGNDSFAIMGNIAYPIDRQALNFTYGDNRDKLLQSCPVNLHVPIGDLEVAASREALQYTDQTKAAILKKLDTIVFNLPKILSRRFEDCKTMWDAKLLFDATFSHGGFGYQLSNIIAKKEIKWNGIAVVDSQFDFGKADYAKPLHGFSCHVYGKPSYFARYGNGKGIRVKREDRKHIVAQHGKEVLVVEDDLHLDRGQFNKIAPLLEDYAGRPADMKKYEAVHLVDF
;
A
#
# COMPACT_ATOMS: atom_id res chain seq x y z
N ALA A 1 -14.81 18.99 3.02
CA ALA A 1 -16.17 18.64 3.46
C ALA A 1 -17.01 18.07 2.31
N VAL A 2 -17.30 18.82 1.25
CA VAL A 2 -18.26 18.48 0.16
C VAL A 2 -18.00 17.11 -0.47
N ILE A 3 -16.79 16.85 -0.98
CA ILE A 3 -16.44 15.58 -1.65
C ILE A 3 -16.68 14.39 -0.71
N ARG A 4 -16.22 14.50 0.52
CA ARG A 4 -16.31 13.46 1.55
C ARG A 4 -17.76 13.13 1.92
N GLU A 5 -18.55 14.16 2.23
CA GLU A 5 -19.92 13.97 2.71
C GLU A 5 -20.82 13.34 1.65
N TYR A 6 -20.77 13.84 0.41
CA TYR A 6 -21.61 13.25 -0.65
C TYR A 6 -21.14 11.87 -1.09
N SER A 7 -19.81 11.61 -1.06
CA SER A 7 -19.31 10.27 -1.33
C SER A 7 -19.68 9.28 -0.21
N ALA A 8 -19.65 9.71 1.06
CA ALA A 8 -20.11 8.88 2.18
C ALA A 8 -21.61 8.58 2.08
N ASN A 9 -22.44 9.57 1.76
CA ASN A 9 -23.88 9.37 1.56
C ASN A 9 -24.17 8.41 0.40
N ALA A 10 -23.40 8.48 -0.69
CA ALA A 10 -23.53 7.57 -1.83
C ALA A 10 -23.19 6.12 -1.46
N LEU A 11 -22.15 5.91 -0.66
CA LEU A 11 -21.76 4.59 -0.15
C LEU A 11 -22.79 4.03 0.84
N ASP A 12 -23.33 4.89 1.72
CA ASP A 12 -24.40 4.50 2.63
C ASP A 12 -25.67 4.06 1.86
N ALA A 13 -26.02 4.77 0.77
CA ALA A 13 -27.15 4.39 -0.10
C ALA A 13 -26.94 3.02 -0.76
N HIS A 14 -25.70 2.66 -1.13
CA HIS A 14 -25.35 1.33 -1.61
C HIS A 14 -25.46 0.27 -0.50
N ALA A 15 -25.00 0.61 0.72
CA ALA A 15 -25.07 -0.29 1.86
C ALA A 15 -26.53 -0.63 2.24
N GLU A 16 -27.43 0.35 2.18
CA GLU A 16 -28.89 0.18 2.45
C GLU A 16 -29.56 -0.87 1.55
N ILE A 17 -29.04 -1.07 0.33
CA ILE A 17 -29.58 -2.05 -0.63
C ILE A 17 -28.70 -3.30 -0.79
N GLY A 18 -27.64 -3.44 0.03
CA GLY A 18 -26.72 -4.59 -0.02
C GLY A 18 -25.68 -4.56 -1.15
N GLU A 19 -25.51 -3.41 -1.81
CA GLU A 19 -24.64 -3.24 -3.00
C GLU A 19 -23.29 -2.57 -2.66
N GLN A 20 -22.69 -2.89 -1.50
CA GLN A 20 -21.43 -2.27 -1.03
C GLN A 20 -20.24 -2.47 -1.98
N LYS A 21 -20.31 -3.45 -2.90
CA LYS A 21 -19.27 -3.73 -3.90
C LYS A 21 -19.45 -2.93 -5.20
N THR A 22 -20.58 -2.28 -5.38
CA THR A 22 -20.85 -1.47 -6.57
C THR A 22 -20.14 -0.12 -6.45
N PRO A 23 -19.26 0.26 -7.42
CA PRO A 23 -18.55 1.52 -7.36
C PRO A 23 -19.49 2.70 -7.57
N ILE A 24 -19.37 3.75 -6.77
CA ILE A 24 -20.03 5.04 -7.01
C ILE A 24 -19.43 5.73 -8.24
N GLY A 25 -20.21 6.58 -8.91
CA GLY A 25 -19.75 7.41 -10.02
C GLY A 25 -19.27 8.78 -9.52
N ILE A 26 -18.11 9.22 -9.96
CA ILE A 26 -17.55 10.54 -9.66
C ILE A 26 -17.25 11.24 -10.97
N THR A 27 -17.63 12.53 -11.09
CA THR A 27 -17.15 13.41 -12.14
C THR A 27 -16.33 14.52 -11.48
N LEU A 28 -15.03 14.59 -11.82
CA LEU A 28 -14.16 15.66 -11.34
C LEU A 28 -14.28 16.90 -12.26
N PRO A 29 -14.22 18.12 -11.69
CA PRO A 29 -14.28 19.32 -12.47
C PRO A 29 -13.06 19.43 -13.40
N THR A 30 -13.31 19.99 -14.59
CA THR A 30 -12.30 20.31 -15.59
C THR A 30 -12.53 21.72 -16.10
N LYS A 31 -11.57 22.28 -16.85
CA LYS A 31 -11.73 23.59 -17.49
C LYS A 31 -12.93 23.68 -18.44
N LEU A 32 -13.38 22.54 -18.98
CA LEU A 32 -14.52 22.46 -19.91
C LEU A 32 -15.86 22.13 -19.20
N ASN A 33 -15.78 21.51 -18.03
CA ASN A 33 -16.94 21.16 -17.20
C ASN A 33 -16.63 21.49 -15.74
N LEU A 34 -17.10 22.62 -15.27
CA LEU A 34 -16.87 23.12 -13.92
C LEU A 34 -17.86 22.52 -12.90
N ASN A 35 -18.16 21.22 -13.01
CA ASN A 35 -19.03 20.52 -12.09
C ASN A 35 -18.28 19.39 -11.40
N PHE A 36 -18.49 19.27 -10.10
CA PHE A 36 -18.20 18.08 -9.32
C PHE A 36 -19.48 17.28 -9.17
N GLU A 37 -19.48 15.99 -9.54
CA GLU A 37 -20.67 15.15 -9.42
C GLU A 37 -20.36 13.89 -8.63
N VAL A 38 -21.31 13.47 -7.77
CA VAL A 38 -21.33 12.17 -7.10
C VAL A 38 -22.63 11.47 -7.47
N ARG A 39 -22.54 10.23 -7.96
CA ARG A 39 -23.67 9.41 -8.39
C ARG A 39 -23.65 8.08 -7.61
N ASP A 40 -24.70 7.81 -6.85
CA ASP A 40 -24.98 6.48 -6.31
C ASP A 40 -25.96 5.70 -7.19
N PHE A 41 -26.04 4.40 -6.93
CA PHE A 41 -26.98 3.46 -7.55
C PHE A 41 -27.86 2.79 -6.50
N GLY A 42 -28.19 3.54 -5.44
CA GLY A 42 -29.10 3.13 -4.39
C GLY A 42 -30.56 3.14 -4.83
N ARG A 43 -31.47 3.14 -3.87
CA ARG A 43 -32.92 3.13 -4.14
C ARG A 43 -33.47 4.44 -4.72
N GLY A 44 -32.68 5.50 -4.76
CA GLY A 44 -33.12 6.86 -5.04
C GLY A 44 -33.88 7.48 -3.88
N LEU A 45 -34.28 8.75 -4.04
CA LEU A 45 -35.04 9.51 -3.06
C LEU A 45 -36.36 10.02 -3.69
N THR A 46 -37.46 9.82 -3.01
CA THR A 46 -38.75 10.38 -3.40
C THR A 46 -38.80 11.90 -3.17
N GLU A 47 -39.75 12.60 -3.79
CA GLU A 47 -39.92 14.05 -3.61
C GLU A 47 -40.12 14.45 -2.15
N ARG A 48 -40.83 13.62 -1.38
CA ARG A 48 -41.03 13.83 0.07
C ARG A 48 -39.70 13.73 0.83
N GLU A 49 -38.91 12.68 0.57
CA GLU A 49 -37.59 12.47 1.21
C GLU A 49 -36.60 13.55 0.84
N ILE A 50 -36.62 14.03 -0.40
CA ILE A 50 -35.80 15.17 -0.84
C ILE A 50 -36.15 16.40 0.01
N GLY A 51 -37.45 16.71 0.18
CA GLY A 51 -37.92 17.81 1.02
C GLY A 51 -37.48 17.67 2.47
N GLU A 52 -37.64 16.49 3.06
CA GLU A 52 -37.29 16.21 4.46
C GLU A 52 -35.77 16.31 4.69
N ILE A 53 -34.95 15.74 3.79
CA ILE A 53 -33.46 15.65 3.97
C ILE A 53 -32.79 17.00 3.70
N TYR A 54 -33.19 17.69 2.64
CA TYR A 54 -32.44 18.87 2.16
C TYR A 54 -33.08 20.21 2.56
N ALA A 55 -34.37 20.29 2.87
CA ALA A 55 -35.05 21.53 3.27
C ALA A 55 -34.97 21.80 4.78
N MET A 56 -35.05 20.75 5.63
CA MET A 56 -35.01 20.96 7.10
C MET A 56 -33.59 20.91 7.68
N TYR A 57 -33.21 21.98 8.39
CA TYR A 57 -31.89 22.09 9.01
C TYR A 57 -31.79 21.12 10.21
N GLY A 58 -30.82 20.23 10.22
CA GLY A 58 -30.53 19.36 11.36
C GLY A 58 -31.31 18.04 11.43
N GLU A 59 -32.16 17.69 10.46
CA GLU A 59 -32.82 16.40 10.41
C GLU A 59 -32.05 15.39 9.55
N SER A 60 -31.92 14.17 10.06
CA SER A 60 -31.32 13.03 9.36
C SER A 60 -32.22 11.81 9.55
N THR A 61 -32.50 11.09 8.49
CA THR A 61 -33.17 9.78 8.54
C THR A 61 -32.30 8.69 9.20
N LYS A 62 -31.02 9.00 9.48
CA LYS A 62 -29.98 8.06 9.95
C LYS A 62 -29.71 8.12 11.45
N ARG A 63 -30.58 8.73 12.24
CA ARG A 63 -30.44 8.92 13.70
C ARG A 63 -30.78 7.67 14.51
N GLY A 64 -30.20 6.58 14.35
CA GLY A 64 -30.59 5.42 15.19
C GLY A 64 -29.69 4.21 15.08
N THR A 65 -28.73 4.23 14.18
CA THR A 65 -27.82 3.10 13.99
C THR A 65 -26.38 3.59 13.94
N ASN A 66 -25.52 3.01 14.76
CA ASN A 66 -24.08 3.24 14.72
C ASN A 66 -23.41 2.66 13.45
N GLU A 67 -24.21 2.11 12.53
CA GLU A 67 -23.73 1.40 11.34
C GLU A 67 -23.56 2.30 10.11
N GLN A 68 -23.95 3.57 10.18
CA GLN A 68 -23.92 4.49 9.04
C GLN A 68 -23.02 5.71 9.28
N ILE A 69 -22.27 6.11 8.26
CA ILE A 69 -21.29 7.21 8.31
C ILE A 69 -21.97 8.59 8.42
N GLY A 70 -23.25 8.73 8.03
CA GLY A 70 -23.98 9.99 7.89
C GLY A 70 -24.90 10.43 9.06
N GLN A 71 -24.54 10.17 10.31
CA GLN A 71 -25.43 10.28 11.50
C GLN A 71 -26.02 11.68 11.83
N LEU A 72 -25.41 12.79 11.46
CA LEU A 72 -25.79 14.12 11.99
C LEU A 72 -26.70 14.98 11.10
N GLY A 73 -27.13 14.52 9.93
CA GLY A 73 -28.02 15.28 9.04
C GLY A 73 -27.45 16.57 8.43
N LEU A 74 -26.18 16.86 8.70
CA LEU A 74 -25.48 18.05 8.18
C LEU A 74 -24.82 17.77 6.83
N GLY A 75 -24.48 16.50 6.54
CA GLY A 75 -23.74 16.10 5.36
C GLY A 75 -24.47 16.38 4.05
N SER A 76 -25.78 16.17 3.99
CA SER A 76 -26.61 16.42 2.81
C SER A 76 -26.60 17.89 2.37
N LYS A 77 -26.29 18.80 3.29
CA LYS A 77 -26.26 20.27 3.08
C LYS A 77 -24.86 20.82 2.89
N SER A 78 -23.85 19.97 2.84
CA SER A 78 -22.46 20.39 2.70
C SER A 78 -22.17 21.19 1.41
N GLY A 79 -23.05 21.07 0.38
CA GLY A 79 -23.01 21.89 -0.81
C GLY A 79 -23.14 23.39 -0.53
N PHE A 80 -23.94 23.76 0.46
CA PHE A 80 -24.09 25.16 0.88
C PHE A 80 -22.88 25.72 1.64
N ALA A 81 -21.99 24.86 2.13
CA ALA A 81 -20.71 25.29 2.69
C ALA A 81 -19.70 25.71 1.62
N TYR A 82 -19.96 25.34 0.36
CA TYR A 82 -19.11 25.69 -0.77
C TYR A 82 -19.73 26.75 -1.69
N GLY A 83 -21.02 26.63 -2.00
CA GLY A 83 -21.72 27.51 -2.92
C GLY A 83 -23.16 27.77 -2.49
N ASP A 84 -23.83 28.74 -3.12
CA ASP A 84 -25.19 29.13 -2.79
C ASP A 84 -26.25 28.20 -3.45
N ASN A 85 -25.84 27.28 -4.33
CA ASN A 85 -26.74 26.33 -4.98
C ASN A 85 -26.03 25.03 -5.38
N PHE A 86 -26.81 23.96 -5.54
CA PHE A 86 -26.40 22.70 -6.15
C PHE A 86 -27.63 21.95 -6.69
N VAL A 87 -27.39 20.99 -7.60
CA VAL A 87 -28.46 20.23 -8.24
C VAL A 87 -28.52 18.81 -7.68
N ILE A 88 -29.73 18.35 -7.40
CA ILE A 88 -30.03 16.98 -6.99
C ILE A 88 -30.83 16.33 -8.10
N THR A 89 -30.36 15.22 -8.64
CA THR A 89 -31.11 14.38 -9.58
C THR A 89 -31.41 13.06 -8.93
N SER A 90 -32.69 12.68 -8.87
CA SER A 90 -33.10 11.39 -8.30
C SER A 90 -33.82 10.54 -9.36
N TRP A 91 -33.48 9.25 -9.39
CA TRP A 91 -34.11 8.24 -10.22
C TRP A 91 -34.82 7.25 -9.31
N VAL A 92 -36.18 7.27 -9.37
CA VAL A 92 -37.03 6.43 -8.56
C VAL A 92 -38.20 5.90 -9.42
N LYS A 93 -38.37 4.58 -9.42
CA LYS A 93 -39.50 3.90 -10.10
C LYS A 93 -39.71 4.34 -11.57
N GLY A 94 -38.62 4.38 -12.35
CA GLY A 94 -38.61 4.74 -13.76
C GLY A 94 -38.82 6.23 -14.04
N LYS A 95 -38.74 7.08 -13.03
CA LYS A 95 -38.82 8.54 -13.15
C LYS A 95 -37.52 9.19 -12.76
N LYS A 96 -37.04 10.12 -13.58
CA LYS A 96 -35.97 11.05 -13.29
C LYS A 96 -36.56 12.37 -12.86
N THR A 97 -36.16 12.86 -11.70
CA THR A 97 -36.57 14.18 -11.20
C THR A 97 -35.35 15.02 -10.84
N VAL A 98 -35.34 16.26 -11.31
CA VAL A 98 -34.26 17.22 -11.08
C VAL A 98 -34.76 18.30 -10.13
N TYR A 99 -33.96 18.57 -9.10
CA TYR A 99 -34.21 19.61 -8.11
C TYR A 99 -33.03 20.58 -8.05
N ASN A 100 -33.33 21.86 -7.87
CA ASN A 100 -32.30 22.85 -7.49
C ASN A 100 -32.44 23.15 -5.99
N ALA A 101 -31.37 22.89 -5.25
CA ALA A 101 -31.22 23.32 -3.86
C ALA A 101 -30.47 24.65 -3.85
N PHE A 102 -31.02 25.68 -3.20
CA PHE A 102 -30.45 27.02 -3.19
C PHE A 102 -30.68 27.74 -1.86
N LEU A 103 -29.84 28.72 -1.55
CA LEU A 103 -30.06 29.62 -0.42
C LEU A 103 -30.92 30.80 -0.86
N ASP A 104 -32.01 31.01 -0.15
CA ASP A 104 -32.82 32.21 -0.35
C ASP A 104 -32.13 33.47 0.18
N PRO A 105 -32.67 34.69 -0.07
CA PRO A 105 -32.04 35.93 0.44
C PRO A 105 -31.85 35.97 1.96
N SER A 106 -32.62 35.21 2.70
CA SER A 106 -32.51 35.04 4.17
C SER A 106 -31.47 33.99 4.58
N LYS A 107 -30.72 33.43 3.61
CA LYS A 107 -29.76 32.31 3.80
C LYS A 107 -30.38 31.03 4.31
N VAL A 108 -31.67 30.84 4.05
CA VAL A 108 -32.40 29.58 4.34
C VAL A 108 -32.34 28.70 3.11
N GLY A 109 -31.99 27.41 3.31
CA GLY A 109 -31.97 26.43 2.24
C GLY A 109 -33.37 26.14 1.70
N ARG A 110 -33.56 26.22 0.40
CA ARG A 110 -34.76 25.94 -0.33
C ARG A 110 -34.53 24.90 -1.41
N ILE A 111 -35.61 24.20 -1.80
CA ILE A 111 -35.59 23.24 -2.90
C ILE A 111 -36.71 23.56 -3.87
N ALA A 112 -36.35 23.62 -5.15
CA ALA A 112 -37.27 23.78 -6.24
C ALA A 112 -37.19 22.54 -7.17
N LYS A 113 -38.32 21.93 -7.46
CA LYS A 113 -38.44 20.91 -8.51
C LYS A 113 -38.38 21.62 -9.87
N MET A 114 -37.38 21.20 -10.68
CA MET A 114 -37.14 21.83 -11.98
C MET A 114 -37.74 21.05 -13.13
N GLU A 115 -37.58 19.70 -13.10
CA GLU A 115 -37.97 18.83 -14.20
C GLU A 115 -38.31 17.43 -13.68
N GLN A 116 -39.24 16.78 -14.39
CA GLN A 116 -39.51 15.35 -14.21
C GLN A 116 -39.76 14.71 -15.56
N SER A 117 -39.13 13.57 -15.81
CA SER A 117 -39.31 12.78 -17.04
C SER A 117 -39.25 11.30 -16.73
N ASP A 118 -39.77 10.47 -17.68
CA ASP A 118 -39.51 9.03 -17.64
C ASP A 118 -38.06 8.73 -17.94
N SER A 119 -37.52 7.69 -17.34
CA SER A 119 -36.10 7.33 -17.50
C SER A 119 -35.89 5.84 -17.23
N ASP A 120 -35.14 5.21 -18.13
CA ASP A 120 -34.68 3.82 -17.99
C ASP A 120 -33.32 3.73 -17.24
N GLU A 121 -32.74 4.86 -16.77
CA GLU A 121 -31.52 4.86 -16.01
C GLU A 121 -31.71 4.15 -14.66
N PRO A 122 -30.66 3.48 -14.15
CA PRO A 122 -30.68 2.85 -12.83
C PRO A 122 -31.09 3.82 -11.73
N GLN A 123 -31.81 3.31 -10.73
CA GLN A 123 -32.20 4.09 -9.56
C GLN A 123 -30.99 4.66 -8.83
N GLY A 124 -31.21 5.66 -7.99
CA GLY A 124 -30.19 6.30 -7.16
C GLY A 124 -30.27 7.82 -7.20
N VAL A 125 -29.26 8.47 -6.66
CA VAL A 125 -29.16 9.93 -6.58
C VAL A 125 -27.86 10.41 -7.21
N LYS A 126 -27.92 11.57 -7.89
CA LYS A 126 -26.75 12.32 -8.33
C LYS A 126 -26.78 13.72 -7.73
N ILE A 127 -25.70 14.11 -7.09
CA ILE A 127 -25.46 15.47 -6.64
C ILE A 127 -24.50 16.14 -7.61
N THR A 128 -24.83 17.31 -8.10
CA THR A 128 -24.00 18.12 -8.99
C THR A 128 -23.73 19.48 -8.35
N ILE A 129 -22.46 19.78 -8.13
CA ILE A 129 -22.00 21.01 -7.46
C ILE A 129 -21.22 21.85 -8.47
N PRO A 130 -21.68 23.05 -8.79
CA PRO A 130 -20.90 24.01 -9.57
C PRO A 130 -19.60 24.36 -8.82
N VAL A 131 -18.46 24.23 -9.49
CA VAL A 131 -17.14 24.49 -8.93
C VAL A 131 -16.57 25.75 -9.58
N LYS A 132 -15.95 26.61 -8.81
CA LYS A 132 -15.22 27.76 -9.33
C LYS A 132 -13.98 27.31 -10.09
N SER A 133 -13.63 28.02 -11.16
CA SER A 133 -12.51 27.65 -12.02
C SER A 133 -11.18 27.56 -11.25
N GLU A 134 -10.96 28.46 -10.29
CA GLU A 134 -9.79 28.48 -9.42
C GLU A 134 -9.70 27.31 -8.45
N ASP A 135 -10.81 26.65 -8.14
CA ASP A 135 -10.87 25.53 -7.18
C ASP A 135 -10.74 24.14 -7.84
N THR A 136 -10.67 24.10 -9.17
CA THR A 136 -10.65 22.84 -9.94
C THR A 136 -9.54 21.90 -9.46
N ASP A 137 -8.31 22.39 -9.33
CA ASP A 137 -7.17 21.58 -8.93
C ASP A 137 -7.28 21.11 -7.47
N ALA A 138 -7.78 21.98 -6.58
CA ALA A 138 -8.02 21.63 -5.18
C ALA A 138 -9.09 20.54 -5.01
N PHE A 139 -10.15 20.54 -5.85
CA PHE A 139 -11.15 19.48 -5.86
C PHE A 139 -10.54 18.16 -6.32
N ARG A 140 -9.69 18.18 -7.35
CA ARG A 140 -9.02 16.98 -7.89
C ARG A 140 -8.08 16.36 -6.86
N GLU A 141 -7.20 17.16 -6.26
CA GLU A 141 -6.24 16.72 -5.24
C GLU A 141 -6.96 16.09 -4.03
N LYS A 142 -7.96 16.78 -3.48
CA LYS A 142 -8.75 16.28 -2.34
C LYS A 142 -9.55 15.03 -2.68
N ALA A 143 -10.06 14.92 -3.91
CA ALA A 143 -10.78 13.75 -4.37
C ALA A 143 -9.86 12.52 -4.47
N PHE A 144 -8.68 12.68 -5.08
CA PHE A 144 -7.71 11.59 -5.15
C PHE A 144 -7.24 11.14 -3.77
N GLY A 145 -6.89 12.07 -2.88
CA GLY A 145 -6.50 11.76 -1.51
C GLY A 145 -7.58 11.04 -0.69
N LEU A 146 -8.87 11.30 -0.99
CA LEU A 146 -9.98 10.58 -0.37
C LEU A 146 -10.16 9.18 -0.99
N PHE A 147 -10.25 9.11 -2.32
CA PHE A 147 -10.65 7.88 -3.03
C PHE A 147 -9.53 6.84 -3.10
N GLU A 148 -8.27 7.24 -2.95
CA GLU A 148 -7.13 6.32 -2.86
C GLU A 148 -7.31 5.25 -1.76
N ARG A 149 -8.08 5.58 -0.71
CA ARG A 149 -8.29 4.73 0.46
C ARG A 149 -9.66 4.05 0.49
N PHE A 150 -10.45 4.17 -0.58
CA PHE A 150 -11.72 3.49 -0.68
C PHE A 150 -11.51 1.99 -0.95
N MET A 151 -12.24 1.14 -0.24
CA MET A 151 -12.22 -0.31 -0.49
C MET A 151 -12.68 -0.66 -1.91
N VAL A 152 -13.65 0.11 -2.43
CA VAL A 152 -14.14 0.01 -3.80
C VAL A 152 -13.82 1.32 -4.51
N THR A 153 -12.85 1.28 -5.42
CA THR A 153 -12.45 2.46 -6.19
C THR A 153 -13.62 3.01 -7.00
N PRO A 154 -13.97 4.29 -6.88
CA PRO A 154 -15.03 4.92 -7.66
C PRO A 154 -14.76 4.88 -9.17
N LYS A 155 -15.83 4.94 -9.98
CA LYS A 155 -15.71 5.21 -11.42
C LYS A 155 -15.53 6.71 -11.64
N ILE A 156 -14.32 7.15 -11.93
CA ILE A 156 -13.97 8.57 -12.02
C ILE A 156 -13.93 9.03 -13.47
N LYS A 157 -14.67 10.11 -13.78
CA LYS A 157 -14.67 10.86 -15.04
C LYS A 157 -13.97 12.20 -14.87
N GLY A 158 -13.56 12.83 -15.96
CA GLY A 158 -12.86 14.13 -15.93
C GLY A 158 -11.36 14.01 -15.65
N VAL A 159 -10.78 12.82 -15.78
CA VAL A 159 -9.35 12.54 -15.63
C VAL A 159 -8.86 11.68 -16.78
N SER A 160 -7.58 11.77 -17.10
CA SER A 160 -6.94 10.87 -18.08
C SER A 160 -6.69 9.48 -17.45
N LYS A 161 -6.62 8.45 -18.29
CA LYS A 161 -6.29 7.09 -17.86
C LYS A 161 -4.92 7.03 -17.15
N THR A 162 -3.93 7.71 -17.70
CA THR A 162 -2.57 7.77 -17.14
C THR A 162 -2.56 8.42 -15.75
N GLU A 163 -3.32 9.50 -15.56
CA GLU A 163 -3.45 10.14 -14.27
C GLU A 163 -4.13 9.23 -13.25
N LEU A 164 -5.19 8.54 -13.66
CA LEU A 164 -5.89 7.60 -12.80
C LEU A 164 -4.97 6.44 -12.36
N GLU A 165 -4.23 5.85 -13.28
CA GLU A 165 -3.27 4.78 -13.01
C GLU A 165 -2.15 5.23 -12.06
N SER A 166 -1.65 6.47 -12.21
CA SER A 166 -0.61 7.00 -11.33
C SER A 166 -1.10 7.26 -9.90
N GLN A 167 -2.36 7.65 -9.72
CA GLN A 167 -2.95 7.93 -8.40
C GLN A 167 -3.34 6.66 -7.63
N PHE A 168 -3.83 5.64 -8.34
CA PHE A 168 -4.27 4.37 -7.76
C PHE A 168 -3.29 3.22 -8.03
N ASP A 169 -1.97 3.49 -8.01
CA ASP A 169 -0.93 2.49 -8.27
C ASP A 169 -0.88 1.43 -7.14
N PRO A 170 -1.24 0.16 -7.42
CA PRO A 170 -1.17 -0.92 -6.44
C PRO A 170 0.26 -1.25 -5.98
N LYS A 171 1.29 -0.78 -6.71
CA LYS A 171 2.70 -0.98 -6.34
C LYS A 171 3.11 -0.26 -5.06
N LYS A 172 2.28 0.66 -4.58
CA LYS A 172 2.49 1.30 -3.27
C LYS A 172 2.31 0.34 -2.10
N VAL A 173 1.57 -0.75 -2.26
CA VAL A 173 1.36 -1.75 -1.20
C VAL A 173 2.57 -2.67 -1.11
N ILE A 174 3.28 -2.64 0.02
CA ILE A 174 4.41 -3.54 0.31
C ILE A 174 3.90 -4.88 0.80
N VAL A 175 3.02 -4.84 1.81
CA VAL A 175 2.45 -6.02 2.47
C VAL A 175 1.01 -5.71 2.85
N GLU A 176 0.13 -6.68 2.71
CA GLU A 176 -1.25 -6.61 3.19
C GLU A 176 -1.67 -7.92 3.86
N SER A 177 -2.71 -7.87 4.69
CA SER A 177 -3.33 -9.07 5.24
C SER A 177 -4.17 -9.79 4.20
N ASP A 178 -4.36 -11.11 4.39
CA ASP A 178 -5.18 -11.94 3.49
C ASP A 178 -6.62 -11.42 3.38
N ASP A 179 -7.16 -10.87 4.47
CA ASP A 179 -8.51 -10.28 4.57
C ASP A 179 -8.56 -8.79 4.21
N LYS A 180 -7.42 -8.20 3.81
CA LYS A 180 -7.25 -6.77 3.53
C LYS A 180 -7.63 -5.85 4.68
N SER A 181 -7.61 -6.36 5.91
CA SER A 181 -7.91 -5.56 7.11
C SER A 181 -6.81 -4.56 7.46
N TRP A 182 -5.63 -4.68 6.87
CA TRP A 182 -4.55 -3.70 6.96
C TRP A 182 -3.59 -3.80 5.77
N GLN A 183 -2.90 -2.71 5.51
CA GLN A 183 -1.89 -2.59 4.45
C GLN A 183 -0.70 -1.78 4.95
N ILE A 184 0.52 -2.19 4.61
CA ILE A 184 1.74 -1.42 4.75
C ILE A 184 2.13 -0.91 3.38
N LEU A 185 2.34 0.39 3.27
CA LEU A 185 2.64 1.06 2.02
C LEU A 185 4.11 1.46 1.94
N SER A 186 4.64 1.63 0.74
CA SER A 186 5.95 2.24 0.55
C SER A 186 5.91 3.72 0.94
N SER A 187 6.90 4.17 1.71
CA SER A 187 7.06 5.61 1.95
C SER A 187 7.51 6.28 0.65
N SER A 188 6.74 7.25 0.17
CA SER A 188 7.22 8.18 -0.84
C SER A 188 8.19 9.16 -0.17
N ASN A 189 9.38 9.32 -0.71
CA ASN A 189 10.53 10.02 -0.11
C ASN A 189 10.32 11.50 0.29
N ASN A 190 9.13 12.09 0.16
CA ASN A 190 8.95 13.54 0.30
C ASN A 190 7.85 14.02 1.25
N TYR A 191 6.96 13.17 1.74
CA TYR A 191 5.88 13.65 2.63
C TYR A 191 5.52 12.55 3.63
N GLY A 192 5.92 12.72 4.86
CA GLY A 192 5.53 12.03 6.08
C GLY A 192 4.96 10.60 5.96
N ASN A 193 5.32 9.74 6.87
CA ASN A 193 4.74 8.40 6.97
C ASN A 193 3.33 8.47 7.59
N ASP A 194 2.40 9.17 6.92
CA ASP A 194 1.04 9.31 7.42
C ASP A 194 0.31 7.97 7.35
N SER A 195 -0.06 7.48 8.52
CA SER A 195 -0.87 6.28 8.69
C SER A 195 -2.32 6.64 8.90
N PHE A 196 -3.23 5.79 8.44
CA PHE A 196 -4.66 6.07 8.48
C PHE A 196 -5.44 4.90 9.08
N ALA A 197 -6.41 5.22 9.91
CA ALA A 197 -7.50 4.31 10.27
C ALA A 197 -8.68 4.57 9.33
N ILE A 198 -9.08 3.55 8.60
CA ILE A 198 -10.13 3.61 7.58
C ILE A 198 -11.37 2.94 8.16
N MET A 199 -12.37 3.73 8.49
CA MET A 199 -13.65 3.26 9.01
C MET A 199 -14.72 3.38 7.91
N GLY A 200 -15.24 2.26 7.45
CA GLY A 200 -15.99 2.19 6.21
C GLY A 200 -15.09 2.52 5.00
N ASN A 201 -15.31 3.67 4.37
CA ASN A 201 -14.44 4.17 3.29
C ASN A 201 -13.80 5.53 3.64
N ILE A 202 -13.90 5.96 4.90
CA ILE A 202 -13.36 7.24 5.33
C ILE A 202 -12.06 7.01 6.10
N ALA A 203 -10.99 7.62 5.59
CA ALA A 203 -9.67 7.59 6.21
C ALA A 203 -9.54 8.73 7.23
N TYR A 204 -9.07 8.39 8.42
CA TYR A 204 -8.74 9.30 9.50
C TYR A 204 -7.25 9.19 9.79
N PRO A 205 -6.51 10.30 9.81
CA PRO A 205 -5.09 10.26 10.14
C PRO A 205 -4.89 9.73 11.56
N ILE A 206 -3.90 8.86 11.73
CA ILE A 206 -3.52 8.34 13.04
C ILE A 206 -2.50 9.30 13.66
N ASP A 207 -2.90 9.95 14.75
CA ASP A 207 -1.98 10.71 15.58
C ASP A 207 -1.18 9.75 16.48
N ARG A 208 0.08 9.54 16.11
CA ARG A 208 0.99 8.65 16.84
C ARG A 208 1.23 9.13 18.27
N GLN A 209 1.25 10.43 18.50
CA GLN A 209 1.50 10.99 19.85
C GLN A 209 0.33 10.70 20.80
N ALA A 210 -0.89 10.72 20.28
CA ALA A 210 -2.09 10.43 21.08
C ALA A 210 -2.16 8.97 21.55
N LEU A 211 -1.42 8.04 20.92
CA LEU A 211 -1.38 6.61 21.30
C LEU A 211 -0.46 6.31 22.48
N ASN A 212 0.38 7.27 22.92
CA ASN A 212 1.22 7.17 24.11
C ASN A 212 2.11 5.91 24.17
N PHE A 213 2.86 5.64 23.11
CA PHE A 213 3.78 4.50 23.06
C PHE A 213 4.92 4.60 24.08
N THR A 214 5.35 3.46 24.60
CA THR A 214 6.58 3.36 25.39
C THR A 214 7.81 3.31 24.50
N TYR A 215 8.96 3.71 25.04
CA TYR A 215 10.21 3.67 24.28
C TYR A 215 10.53 2.25 23.79
N GLY A 216 10.82 2.12 22.53
CA GLY A 216 11.18 0.83 21.90
C GLY A 216 9.99 -0.02 21.43
N ASP A 217 8.75 0.46 21.58
CA ASP A 217 7.54 -0.23 21.12
C ASP A 217 7.58 -0.50 19.60
N ASN A 218 7.38 -1.74 19.20
CA ASN A 218 7.41 -2.13 17.80
C ASN A 218 6.24 -1.55 16.98
N ARG A 219 5.11 -1.24 17.62
CA ARG A 219 3.97 -0.55 16.98
C ARG A 219 4.35 0.88 16.61
N ASP A 220 5.06 1.56 17.53
CA ASP A 220 5.58 2.91 17.28
C ASP A 220 6.62 2.90 16.15
N LYS A 221 7.56 1.94 16.19
CA LYS A 221 8.55 1.77 15.11
C LYS A 221 7.88 1.52 13.76
N LEU A 222 6.79 0.73 13.72
CA LEU A 222 6.03 0.47 12.50
C LEU A 222 5.48 1.77 11.91
N LEU A 223 4.77 2.58 12.71
CA LEU A 223 4.19 3.84 12.28
C LEU A 223 5.25 4.90 11.93
N GLN A 224 6.47 4.81 12.50
CA GLN A 224 7.59 5.66 12.13
C GLN A 224 8.22 5.27 10.80
N SER A 225 8.27 3.97 10.52
CA SER A 225 9.02 3.43 9.39
C SER A 225 8.21 3.39 8.11
N CYS A 226 6.90 3.15 8.20
CA CYS A 226 6.05 2.93 7.03
C CYS A 226 4.66 3.55 7.22
N PRO A 227 4.05 4.08 6.15
CA PRO A 227 2.62 4.38 6.15
C PRO A 227 1.80 3.09 6.31
N VAL A 228 0.81 3.11 7.19
CA VAL A 228 -0.08 1.98 7.46
C VAL A 228 -1.53 2.39 7.26
N ASN A 229 -2.27 1.60 6.52
CA ASN A 229 -3.73 1.67 6.44
C ASN A 229 -4.34 0.58 7.32
N LEU A 230 -5.18 0.96 8.28
CA LEU A 230 -5.93 0.05 9.15
C LEU A 230 -7.41 0.12 8.78
N HIS A 231 -7.97 -0.96 8.25
CA HIS A 231 -9.42 -1.05 8.05
C HIS A 231 -10.10 -1.50 9.35
N VAL A 232 -11.01 -0.67 9.83
CA VAL A 232 -11.68 -0.85 11.13
C VAL A 232 -13.19 -0.85 10.90
N PRO A 233 -13.96 -1.73 11.55
CA PRO A 233 -15.42 -1.71 11.47
C PRO A 233 -16.01 -0.35 11.87
N ILE A 234 -17.15 -0.02 11.28
CA ILE A 234 -17.89 1.19 11.64
C ILE A 234 -18.35 1.06 13.10
N GLY A 235 -18.09 2.09 13.90
CA GLY A 235 -18.42 2.12 15.32
C GLY A 235 -17.30 1.73 16.28
N ASP A 236 -16.20 1.14 15.79
CA ASP A 236 -15.05 0.78 16.64
C ASP A 236 -14.19 2.00 17.03
N LEU A 237 -14.25 3.07 16.23
CA LEU A 237 -13.54 4.33 16.48
C LEU A 237 -14.51 5.47 16.70
N GLU A 238 -14.21 6.31 17.64
CA GLU A 238 -14.93 7.57 17.85
C GLU A 238 -14.29 8.69 17.00
N VAL A 239 -15.15 9.46 16.35
CA VAL A 239 -14.73 10.59 15.51
C VAL A 239 -15.11 11.90 16.17
N ALA A 240 -14.28 12.91 15.97
CA ALA A 240 -14.58 14.27 16.42
C ALA A 240 -15.85 14.80 15.75
N ALA A 241 -16.50 15.78 16.36
CA ALA A 241 -17.72 16.41 15.83
C ALA A 241 -17.51 17.01 14.42
N SER A 242 -16.29 17.44 14.09
CA SER A 242 -15.89 17.90 12.76
C SER A 242 -15.85 16.78 11.71
N ARG A 243 -15.80 15.50 12.14
CA ARG A 243 -15.59 14.31 11.30
C ARG A 243 -14.29 14.30 10.49
N GLU A 244 -13.34 15.15 10.83
CA GLU A 244 -12.05 15.24 10.14
C GLU A 244 -10.91 14.55 10.89
N ALA A 245 -11.13 14.21 12.16
CA ALA A 245 -10.14 13.58 13.02
C ALA A 245 -10.79 12.50 13.93
N LEU A 246 -9.96 11.62 14.47
CA LEU A 246 -10.36 10.67 15.51
C LEU A 246 -10.41 11.39 16.88
N GLN A 247 -11.35 10.95 17.72
CA GLN A 247 -11.36 11.25 19.13
C GLN A 247 -10.65 10.10 19.86
N TYR A 248 -9.50 10.38 20.46
CA TYR A 248 -8.65 9.37 21.11
C TYR A 248 -9.15 8.98 22.49
N THR A 249 -10.37 8.45 22.55
CA THR A 249 -10.91 7.79 23.73
C THR A 249 -10.16 6.47 23.99
N ASP A 250 -10.32 5.89 25.18
CA ASP A 250 -9.71 4.60 25.51
C ASP A 250 -10.15 3.49 24.55
N GLN A 251 -11.40 3.53 24.08
CA GLN A 251 -11.93 2.60 23.09
C GLN A 251 -11.19 2.74 21.74
N THR A 252 -11.09 3.96 21.22
CA THR A 252 -10.40 4.25 19.96
C THR A 252 -8.92 3.84 20.02
N LYS A 253 -8.23 4.20 21.13
CA LYS A 253 -6.83 3.79 21.34
C LYS A 253 -6.69 2.28 21.36
N ALA A 254 -7.51 1.58 22.14
CA ALA A 254 -7.47 0.12 22.24
C ALA A 254 -7.71 -0.56 20.91
N ALA A 255 -8.66 -0.09 20.09
CA ALA A 255 -8.95 -0.63 18.78
C ALA A 255 -7.74 -0.49 17.82
N ILE A 256 -7.12 0.70 17.75
CA ILE A 256 -5.94 0.95 16.92
C ILE A 256 -4.76 0.10 17.40
N LEU A 257 -4.45 0.11 18.70
CA LEU A 257 -3.34 -0.65 19.27
C LEU A 257 -3.48 -2.15 19.00
N LYS A 258 -4.68 -2.71 19.18
CA LYS A 258 -4.97 -4.13 18.87
C LYS A 258 -4.69 -4.47 17.39
N LYS A 259 -5.07 -3.60 16.47
CA LYS A 259 -4.77 -3.79 15.04
C LYS A 259 -3.27 -3.75 14.77
N LEU A 260 -2.55 -2.79 15.36
CA LEU A 260 -1.09 -2.70 15.23
C LEU A 260 -0.38 -3.93 15.82
N ASP A 261 -0.85 -4.46 16.97
CA ASP A 261 -0.34 -5.71 17.54
C ASP A 261 -0.52 -6.89 16.57
N THR A 262 -1.69 -6.97 15.93
CA THR A 262 -1.96 -7.99 14.91
C THR A 262 -0.99 -7.91 13.74
N ILE A 263 -0.66 -6.70 13.28
CA ILE A 263 0.32 -6.49 12.21
C ILE A 263 1.70 -6.97 12.64
N VAL A 264 2.21 -6.43 13.76
CA VAL A 264 3.55 -6.76 14.27
C VAL A 264 3.72 -8.26 14.47
N PHE A 265 2.68 -8.94 15.00
CA PHE A 265 2.70 -10.39 15.24
C PHE A 265 2.67 -11.21 13.94
N ASN A 266 1.87 -10.82 12.94
CA ASN A 266 1.68 -11.60 11.72
C ASN A 266 2.70 -11.27 10.62
N LEU A 267 3.33 -10.09 10.67
CA LEU A 267 4.22 -9.59 9.64
C LEU A 267 5.37 -10.56 9.27
N PRO A 268 6.10 -11.16 10.24
CA PRO A 268 7.14 -12.13 9.91
C PRO A 268 6.60 -13.34 9.16
N LYS A 269 5.44 -13.86 9.56
CA LYS A 269 4.80 -15.01 8.94
C LYS A 269 4.35 -14.70 7.50
N ILE A 270 3.73 -13.55 7.29
CA ILE A 270 3.28 -13.13 5.94
C ILE A 270 4.48 -12.94 5.01
N LEU A 271 5.55 -12.32 5.51
CA LEU A 271 6.78 -12.17 4.73
C LEU A 271 7.43 -13.53 4.45
N SER A 272 7.47 -14.45 5.42
CA SER A 272 8.05 -15.78 5.22
C SER A 272 7.39 -16.56 4.10
N ARG A 273 6.09 -16.42 3.86
CA ARG A 273 5.39 -17.06 2.73
C ARG A 273 6.02 -16.72 1.38
N ARG A 274 6.60 -15.53 1.21
CA ARG A 274 7.30 -15.16 -0.03
C ARG A 274 8.57 -15.99 -0.26
N PHE A 275 9.14 -16.52 0.81
CA PHE A 275 10.33 -17.37 0.74
C PHE A 275 10.01 -18.85 0.49
N GLU A 276 8.76 -19.27 0.77
CA GLU A 276 8.31 -20.66 0.54
C GLU A 276 8.38 -21.05 -0.94
N ASP A 277 8.21 -20.08 -1.86
CA ASP A 277 8.30 -20.30 -3.30
C ASP A 277 9.74 -20.44 -3.83
N CYS A 278 10.75 -20.14 -3.00
CA CYS A 278 12.14 -20.29 -3.37
C CYS A 278 12.51 -21.77 -3.48
N LYS A 279 13.15 -22.15 -4.59
CA LYS A 279 13.56 -23.53 -4.84
C LYS A 279 14.74 -23.98 -3.98
N THR A 280 15.65 -23.05 -3.68
CA THR A 280 16.89 -23.29 -2.94
C THR A 280 17.11 -22.27 -1.85
N MET A 281 17.96 -22.59 -0.86
CA MET A 281 18.40 -21.63 0.14
C MET A 281 19.16 -20.45 -0.51
N TRP A 282 19.81 -20.65 -1.63
CA TRP A 282 20.45 -19.59 -2.41
C TRP A 282 19.41 -18.57 -2.88
N ASP A 283 18.33 -19.03 -3.50
CA ASP A 283 17.22 -18.16 -3.95
C ASP A 283 16.60 -17.41 -2.76
N ALA A 284 16.42 -18.10 -1.63
CA ALA A 284 15.91 -17.48 -0.41
C ALA A 284 16.83 -16.36 0.12
N LYS A 285 18.14 -16.58 0.09
CA LYS A 285 19.11 -15.56 0.51
C LYS A 285 19.23 -14.40 -0.49
N LEU A 286 19.09 -14.65 -1.78
CA LEU A 286 18.97 -13.60 -2.80
C LEU A 286 17.71 -12.77 -2.58
N LEU A 287 16.57 -13.41 -2.32
CA LEU A 287 15.31 -12.72 -2.02
C LEU A 287 15.42 -11.94 -0.71
N PHE A 288 16.12 -12.47 0.29
CA PHE A 288 16.37 -11.77 1.56
C PHE A 288 17.19 -10.49 1.33
N ASP A 289 18.26 -10.57 0.56
CA ASP A 289 19.07 -9.40 0.20
C ASP A 289 18.23 -8.37 -0.55
N ALA A 290 17.50 -8.77 -1.58
CA ALA A 290 16.62 -7.91 -2.36
C ALA A 290 15.51 -7.26 -1.51
N THR A 291 15.03 -7.96 -0.47
CA THR A 291 13.96 -7.50 0.41
C THR A 291 14.46 -6.53 1.48
N PHE A 292 15.55 -6.87 2.17
CA PHE A 292 15.98 -6.20 3.41
C PHE A 292 17.26 -5.37 3.28
N SER A 293 17.95 -5.41 2.14
CA SER A 293 19.08 -4.52 1.89
C SER A 293 18.64 -3.08 1.61
N HIS A 294 19.57 -2.14 1.63
CA HIS A 294 19.29 -0.73 1.37
C HIS A 294 18.66 -0.55 -0.03
N GLY A 295 17.46 0.04 -0.06
CA GLY A 295 16.63 0.16 -1.28
C GLY A 295 15.63 -0.98 -1.49
N GLY A 296 15.71 -2.07 -0.73
CA GLY A 296 14.69 -3.12 -0.73
C GLY A 296 13.42 -2.68 -0.01
N PHE A 297 12.27 -3.22 -0.43
CA PHE A 297 10.98 -2.82 0.14
C PHE A 297 10.84 -3.14 1.64
N GLY A 298 11.53 -4.16 2.14
CA GLY A 298 11.51 -4.58 3.55
C GLY A 298 12.56 -3.87 4.42
N TYR A 299 13.43 -3.02 3.84
CA TYR A 299 14.47 -2.32 4.59
C TYR A 299 13.90 -1.54 5.78
N GLN A 300 12.80 -0.84 5.57
CA GLN A 300 12.12 -0.07 6.62
C GLN A 300 11.54 -0.95 7.73
N LEU A 301 11.19 -2.21 7.42
CA LEU A 301 10.64 -3.18 8.36
C LEU A 301 11.73 -3.94 9.14
N SER A 302 12.99 -3.83 8.75
CA SER A 302 14.11 -4.57 9.35
C SER A 302 14.33 -4.26 10.85
N ASN A 303 13.87 -3.10 11.33
CA ASN A 303 13.94 -2.71 12.74
C ASN A 303 12.79 -3.26 13.59
N ILE A 304 11.75 -3.82 12.94
CA ILE A 304 10.53 -4.31 13.58
C ILE A 304 10.54 -5.83 13.61
N ILE A 305 11.00 -6.44 12.51
CA ILE A 305 11.03 -7.89 12.34
C ILE A 305 12.36 -8.42 12.84
N ALA A 306 12.33 -9.32 13.81
CA ALA A 306 13.52 -10.09 14.13
C ALA A 306 13.85 -10.97 12.92
N LYS A 307 15.02 -10.73 12.29
CA LYS A 307 15.43 -11.43 11.06
C LYS A 307 15.35 -12.95 11.17
N LYS A 308 15.61 -13.51 12.38
CA LYS A 308 15.47 -14.96 12.67
C LYS A 308 14.05 -15.51 12.53
N GLU A 309 13.04 -14.65 12.43
CA GLU A 309 11.64 -15.04 12.25
C GLU A 309 11.29 -15.28 10.79
N ILE A 310 12.11 -14.80 9.84
CA ILE A 310 11.98 -15.09 8.41
C ILE A 310 12.52 -16.49 8.16
N LYS A 311 11.69 -17.39 7.62
CA LYS A 311 12.03 -18.79 7.42
C LYS A 311 11.80 -19.24 5.99
N TRP A 312 12.64 -20.15 5.53
CA TRP A 312 12.48 -20.94 4.32
C TRP A 312 12.54 -22.42 4.71
N ASN A 313 11.52 -23.20 4.41
CA ASN A 313 11.40 -24.60 4.83
C ASN A 313 11.74 -24.86 6.31
N GLY A 314 11.31 -23.94 7.19
CA GLY A 314 11.57 -24.02 8.64
C GLY A 314 12.94 -23.50 9.08
N ILE A 315 13.88 -23.25 8.16
CA ILE A 315 15.23 -22.75 8.45
C ILE A 315 15.20 -21.23 8.43
N ALA A 316 15.78 -20.58 9.45
CA ALA A 316 15.83 -19.11 9.52
C ALA A 316 16.76 -18.53 8.43
N VAL A 317 16.25 -17.53 7.72
CA VAL A 317 17.03 -16.74 6.75
C VAL A 317 17.36 -15.39 7.40
N VAL A 318 18.52 -15.32 8.03
CA VAL A 318 18.90 -14.15 8.87
C VAL A 318 19.70 -13.08 8.13
N ASP A 319 20.33 -13.46 7.02
CA ASP A 319 21.15 -12.60 6.17
C ASP A 319 21.31 -13.21 4.78
N SER A 320 22.06 -12.53 3.92
CA SER A 320 22.42 -13.01 2.58
C SER A 320 23.72 -13.84 2.55
N GLN A 321 24.28 -14.22 3.71
CA GLN A 321 25.55 -14.92 3.79
C GLN A 321 25.37 -16.41 3.98
N PHE A 322 26.22 -17.20 3.31
CA PHE A 322 26.45 -18.60 3.59
C PHE A 322 27.71 -18.72 4.45
N ASP A 323 27.54 -19.06 5.71
CA ASP A 323 28.66 -19.32 6.63
C ASP A 323 28.92 -20.83 6.67
N PHE A 324 30.05 -21.24 6.10
CA PHE A 324 30.41 -22.65 5.99
C PHE A 324 30.78 -23.29 7.34
N GLY A 325 30.78 -22.57 8.43
CA GLY A 325 31.11 -23.10 9.75
C GLY A 325 29.98 -23.23 10.76
N LYS A 326 28.77 -22.70 10.47
CA LYS A 326 27.76 -22.49 11.52
C LYS A 326 26.35 -22.92 11.22
N ALA A 327 25.98 -23.26 9.99
CA ALA A 327 24.60 -23.52 9.63
C ALA A 327 24.35 -25.00 9.34
N ASP A 328 23.16 -25.50 9.73
CA ASP A 328 22.75 -26.89 9.50
C ASP A 328 22.70 -27.30 8.03
N TYR A 329 22.45 -26.34 7.14
CA TYR A 329 22.48 -26.55 5.68
C TYR A 329 23.91 -26.71 5.14
N ALA A 330 24.92 -26.36 5.91
CA ALA A 330 26.32 -26.47 5.56
C ALA A 330 27.00 -27.72 6.17
N LYS A 331 26.23 -28.63 6.77
CA LYS A 331 26.76 -29.88 7.33
C LYS A 331 27.63 -30.68 6.37
N PRO A 332 27.32 -30.74 5.05
CA PRO A 332 28.23 -31.34 4.07
C PRO A 332 29.53 -30.56 3.89
N LEU A 333 29.61 -29.34 4.38
CA LEU A 333 30.69 -28.39 4.16
C LEU A 333 31.55 -28.18 5.42
N HIS A 334 31.35 -28.95 6.49
CA HIS A 334 32.15 -28.92 7.70
C HIS A 334 33.62 -29.36 7.40
N GLY A 335 34.55 -28.47 7.64
CA GLY A 335 35.97 -28.75 7.46
C GLY A 335 36.64 -28.08 6.26
N PHE A 336 35.90 -27.24 5.53
CA PHE A 336 36.41 -26.63 4.29
C PHE A 336 37.16 -25.34 4.48
N SER A 337 38.19 -25.16 3.69
CA SER A 337 38.79 -23.87 3.40
C SER A 337 38.15 -23.30 2.12
N CYS A 338 37.44 -22.20 2.24
CA CYS A 338 36.93 -21.47 1.08
C CYS A 338 37.98 -20.47 0.61
N HIS A 339 38.48 -20.63 -0.60
CA HIS A 339 39.37 -19.66 -1.22
C HIS A 339 38.60 -18.80 -2.20
N VAL A 340 38.55 -17.50 -1.98
CA VAL A 340 37.94 -16.54 -2.90
C VAL A 340 38.97 -16.00 -3.83
N TYR A 341 38.75 -16.23 -5.11
CA TYR A 341 39.52 -15.58 -6.16
C TYR A 341 38.78 -14.30 -6.56
N GLY A 342 39.44 -13.16 -6.45
CA GLY A 342 38.88 -11.85 -6.68
C GLY A 342 38.28 -11.67 -8.10
N LYS A 343 37.70 -10.51 -8.37
CA LYS A 343 37.01 -10.20 -9.64
C LYS A 343 37.82 -10.64 -10.84
N PRO A 344 37.17 -11.13 -11.90
CA PRO A 344 37.83 -11.56 -13.15
C PRO A 344 38.76 -10.50 -13.79
N SER A 345 38.57 -9.21 -13.47
CA SER A 345 39.48 -8.14 -13.87
C SER A 345 40.90 -8.28 -13.31
N TYR A 346 41.09 -9.07 -12.28
CA TYR A 346 42.40 -9.39 -11.67
C TYR A 346 43.06 -10.65 -12.28
N PHE A 347 42.34 -11.39 -13.13
CA PHE A 347 42.92 -12.46 -13.93
C PHE A 347 43.70 -11.84 -15.11
N ALA A 348 44.77 -11.08 -14.81
CA ALA A 348 45.66 -10.60 -15.81
C ALA A 348 46.79 -11.63 -16.01
N ARG A 349 47.01 -12.01 -17.27
CA ARG A 349 48.19 -12.79 -17.61
C ARG A 349 49.45 -11.97 -17.27
N TYR A 350 50.28 -12.47 -16.44
CA TYR A 350 51.52 -11.81 -16.04
C TYR A 350 52.70 -12.39 -16.83
N GLY A 351 53.50 -11.51 -17.48
CA GLY A 351 54.72 -11.86 -18.16
C GLY A 351 54.57 -12.97 -19.22
N ASN A 352 55.16 -12.91 -20.33
CA ASN A 352 55.17 -13.91 -21.42
C ASN A 352 53.89 -14.78 -21.63
N GLY A 353 52.75 -14.33 -21.19
CA GLY A 353 51.46 -14.91 -21.53
C GLY A 353 51.05 -16.17 -20.76
N LYS A 354 51.72 -16.54 -19.71
CA LYS A 354 51.40 -17.78 -18.96
C LYS A 354 51.27 -17.51 -17.47
N GLY A 355 50.05 -17.42 -17.00
CA GLY A 355 49.70 -17.39 -15.57
C GLY A 355 48.57 -16.42 -15.23
N ILE A 356 47.62 -16.87 -14.41
CA ILE A 356 46.55 -16.06 -13.85
C ILE A 356 47.01 -15.63 -12.47
N ARG A 357 47.02 -14.30 -12.23
CA ARG A 357 47.37 -13.80 -10.89
C ARG A 357 46.11 -13.76 -10.06
N VAL A 358 46.12 -14.46 -8.95
CA VAL A 358 45.00 -14.57 -8.02
C VAL A 358 45.32 -13.83 -6.74
N LYS A 359 44.44 -12.96 -6.31
CA LYS A 359 44.49 -12.44 -4.94
C LYS A 359 43.75 -13.44 -4.07
N ARG A 360 44.49 -14.21 -3.29
CA ARG A 360 43.92 -15.14 -2.33
C ARG A 360 43.38 -14.34 -1.15
N GLU A 361 42.09 -14.46 -0.90
CA GLU A 361 41.44 -13.96 0.31
C GLU A 361 40.77 -15.15 0.97
N ASP A 362 41.14 -15.46 2.19
CA ASP A 362 40.45 -16.51 2.97
C ASP A 362 39.15 -15.90 3.52
N ARG A 363 38.07 -16.16 2.85
CA ARG A 363 36.73 -15.79 3.30
C ARG A 363 36.00 -17.02 3.85
N LYS A 364 35.42 -16.86 5.04
CA LYS A 364 34.61 -17.92 5.68
C LYS A 364 33.17 -17.95 5.22
N HIS A 365 32.77 -17.07 4.33
CA HIS A 365 31.38 -16.97 3.88
C HIS A 365 31.29 -16.53 2.42
N ILE A 366 30.23 -16.97 1.77
CA ILE A 366 29.80 -16.49 0.46
C ILE A 366 28.59 -15.60 0.66
N VAL A 367 28.53 -14.47 -0.07
CA VAL A 367 27.40 -13.52 0.00
C VAL A 367 26.55 -13.68 -1.25
N ALA A 368 25.29 -14.03 -1.07
CA ALA A 368 24.29 -13.99 -2.14
C ALA A 368 23.84 -12.53 -2.32
N GLN A 369 24.06 -11.95 -3.50
CA GLN A 369 23.64 -10.60 -3.83
C GLN A 369 22.86 -10.59 -5.14
N HIS A 370 21.75 -9.86 -5.17
CA HIS A 370 20.94 -9.73 -6.38
C HIS A 370 21.72 -9.06 -7.51
N GLY A 371 21.62 -9.63 -8.72
CA GLY A 371 22.33 -9.13 -9.89
C GLY A 371 23.84 -9.45 -9.94
N LYS A 372 24.36 -10.26 -8.99
CA LYS A 372 25.75 -10.73 -8.99
C LYS A 372 25.79 -12.24 -9.11
N GLU A 373 26.63 -12.72 -10.02
CA GLU A 373 26.89 -14.14 -10.19
C GLU A 373 28.14 -14.53 -9.41
N VAL A 374 28.07 -15.70 -8.76
CA VAL A 374 29.19 -16.28 -8.01
C VAL A 374 29.40 -17.70 -8.55
N LEU A 375 30.63 -18.03 -8.90
CA LEU A 375 31.03 -19.38 -9.29
C LEU A 375 31.61 -20.11 -8.08
N VAL A 376 31.04 -21.24 -7.74
CA VAL A 376 31.55 -22.14 -6.71
C VAL A 376 32.12 -23.37 -7.41
N VAL A 377 33.38 -23.68 -7.10
CA VAL A 377 34.08 -24.82 -7.68
C VAL A 377 34.51 -25.74 -6.54
N GLU A 378 34.12 -27.01 -6.66
CA GLU A 378 34.55 -28.07 -5.74
C GLU A 378 36.02 -28.41 -6.04
N ASP A 379 36.85 -28.40 -5.01
CA ASP A 379 38.27 -28.83 -5.12
C ASP A 379 38.40 -30.31 -4.72
N ASP A 380 38.34 -31.19 -5.71
CA ASP A 380 38.51 -32.62 -5.54
C ASP A 380 39.95 -33.07 -5.70
N LEU A 381 40.87 -32.14 -5.97
CA LEU A 381 42.28 -32.45 -6.21
C LEU A 381 43.10 -32.57 -4.95
N HIS A 382 42.66 -31.96 -3.84
CA HIS A 382 43.27 -31.97 -2.51
C HIS A 382 44.80 -31.77 -2.51
N LEU A 383 45.28 -30.80 -3.28
CA LEU A 383 46.73 -30.59 -3.45
C LEU A 383 47.30 -29.60 -2.44
N ASP A 384 48.35 -29.92 -1.75
CA ASP A 384 49.05 -29.05 -0.79
C ASP A 384 49.60 -27.76 -1.44
N ARG A 385 49.98 -27.81 -2.71
CA ARG A 385 50.51 -26.67 -3.46
C ARG A 385 50.14 -26.74 -4.95
N GLY A 386 49.95 -25.57 -5.55
CA GLY A 386 49.76 -25.47 -6.99
C GLY A 386 48.35 -25.84 -7.52
N GLN A 387 47.37 -26.03 -6.65
CA GLN A 387 45.97 -26.32 -6.98
C GLN A 387 45.45 -25.37 -8.06
N PHE A 388 45.69 -24.09 -7.90
CA PHE A 388 45.20 -23.08 -8.82
C PHE A 388 45.74 -23.26 -10.26
N ASN A 389 47.01 -23.61 -10.44
CA ASN A 389 47.61 -23.82 -11.75
C ASN A 389 46.98 -25.00 -12.51
N LYS A 390 46.36 -25.94 -11.81
CA LYS A 390 45.62 -27.07 -12.41
C LYS A 390 44.13 -26.73 -12.62
N ILE A 391 43.51 -25.95 -11.72
CA ILE A 391 42.11 -25.58 -11.79
C ILE A 391 41.89 -24.44 -12.80
N ALA A 392 42.82 -23.51 -12.96
CA ALA A 392 42.69 -22.39 -13.88
C ALA A 392 42.37 -22.78 -15.35
N PRO A 393 43.03 -23.81 -15.94
CA PRO A 393 42.65 -24.27 -17.26
C PRO A 393 41.23 -24.85 -17.33
N LEU A 394 40.81 -25.59 -16.30
CA LEU A 394 39.45 -26.16 -16.23
C LEU A 394 38.39 -25.08 -16.07
N LEU A 395 38.70 -24.01 -15.34
CA LEU A 395 37.81 -22.84 -15.27
C LEU A 395 37.71 -22.11 -16.61
N GLU A 396 38.81 -22.03 -17.38
CA GLU A 396 38.80 -21.46 -18.71
C GLU A 396 37.94 -22.32 -19.68
N ASP A 397 37.99 -23.65 -19.57
CA ASP A 397 37.20 -24.56 -20.37
C ASP A 397 35.71 -24.52 -20.01
N TYR A 398 35.39 -24.44 -18.72
CA TYR A 398 33.99 -24.43 -18.24
C TYR A 398 33.33 -23.06 -18.42
N ALA A 399 33.98 -21.98 -18.01
CA ALA A 399 33.44 -20.64 -18.00
C ALA A 399 33.73 -19.82 -19.29
N GLY A 400 34.40 -20.42 -20.25
CA GLY A 400 34.83 -19.75 -21.46
C GLY A 400 36.11 -18.90 -21.27
N ARG A 401 36.41 -18.09 -22.27
CA ARG A 401 37.58 -17.23 -22.25
C ARG A 401 37.55 -16.23 -21.08
N PRO A 402 38.72 -15.70 -20.61
CA PRO A 402 38.76 -14.73 -19.51
C PRO A 402 37.82 -13.53 -19.65
N ALA A 403 37.40 -13.18 -20.87
CA ALA A 403 36.39 -12.14 -21.13
C ALA A 403 35.00 -12.54 -20.64
N ASP A 404 34.63 -13.82 -20.73
CA ASP A 404 33.31 -14.35 -20.35
C ASP A 404 33.21 -14.55 -18.84
N MET A 405 34.35 -14.75 -18.17
CA MET A 405 34.40 -14.83 -16.69
C MET A 405 34.15 -13.50 -15.99
N LYS A 406 34.17 -12.36 -16.72
CA LYS A 406 33.86 -11.04 -16.15
C LYS A 406 32.46 -10.92 -15.54
N LYS A 407 31.54 -11.82 -15.90
CA LYS A 407 30.20 -11.89 -15.32
C LYS A 407 30.19 -12.30 -13.87
N TYR A 408 31.19 -13.06 -13.39
CA TYR A 408 31.25 -13.49 -12.01
C TYR A 408 31.87 -12.42 -11.11
N GLU A 409 31.23 -12.12 -9.98
CA GLU A 409 31.78 -11.23 -8.96
C GLU A 409 32.95 -11.85 -8.22
N ALA A 410 32.89 -13.16 -7.98
CA ALA A 410 33.95 -13.94 -7.37
C ALA A 410 33.88 -15.40 -7.80
N VAL A 411 35.00 -16.08 -7.75
CA VAL A 411 35.10 -17.54 -7.88
C VAL A 411 35.54 -18.12 -6.54
N HIS A 412 34.74 -19.00 -5.99
CA HIS A 412 35.01 -19.68 -4.72
C HIS A 412 35.45 -21.11 -5.01
N LEU A 413 36.66 -21.43 -4.58
CA LEU A 413 37.14 -22.80 -4.53
C LEU A 413 36.83 -23.35 -3.15
N VAL A 414 36.10 -24.46 -3.12
CA VAL A 414 35.65 -25.11 -1.89
C VAL A 414 36.27 -26.51 -1.88
N ASP A 415 36.99 -26.78 -0.82
CA ASP A 415 37.56 -28.12 -0.54
C ASP A 415 36.57 -28.86 0.36
N PHE A 416 36.09 -30.04 -0.08
CA PHE A 416 35.09 -30.86 0.58
C PHE A 416 35.69 -32.00 1.40
#